data_e1a7b765338e5b140e5504d6ec2b8090
#
_entry.id   e1a7b765338e5b140e5504d6ec2b8090
#
_cell.length_a   1.000
_cell.length_b   1.000
_cell.length_c   1.000
_cell.angle_alpha   90.00
_cell.angle_beta   90.00
_cell.angle_gamma   90.00
#
_symmetry.space_group_name_H-M   'P 1'
#
loop_
_entity.id
_entity.type
_entity.pdbx_description
1 polymer ?
#
loop_
_entity_poly.entity_id
_entity_poly.type
_entity_poly.pdbx_seq_one_letter_code
_entity_poly.pdbx_strand_id
1 'polypeptide(L)'
;MGLFDILSGKNPQPGESGHFGEYDLQEVVTSGGMADIWLATDPDHHTVAVRRLHSELRKDSKAKKRFVSGCEILEKVCDHPYIVQYLGHGKVKGDLFLAMEYCEFPNLKILISRNDPVLEQYVGNILIDVAEALEHVHDKGFLHYDFKPENILVSRNGNVRLCDFDLSRPIPETPTKMPDNPGTPVYMAPEQLRGREIDQRTDIFSFGVTMYETLTGQKPFNGNTSREVLMQQKERSRFFAKPRDLNPSIPEDVERIILKCIEFEMNNRYPYINYLVAELRKALYV
;
A
#
# COMPACT_ATOMS: atom_id res chain seq x y z
N MET A 1 16.77 -7.77 -19.32
CA MET A 1 16.81 -8.13 -17.90
C MET A 1 16.14 -6.97 -17.17
N GLY A 2 14.88 -7.17 -16.79
CA GLY A 2 14.07 -6.12 -16.19
C GLY A 2 14.56 -5.76 -14.79
N LEU A 3 14.34 -4.51 -14.41
CA LEU A 3 14.79 -3.91 -13.14
C LEU A 3 14.25 -4.65 -11.88
N PHE A 4 13.29 -5.56 -12.06
CA PHE A 4 12.56 -6.30 -11.02
C PHE A 4 13.18 -7.65 -10.64
N ASP A 5 14.12 -8.19 -11.42
CA ASP A 5 14.71 -9.53 -11.21
C ASP A 5 15.59 -9.64 -9.96
N ILE A 6 15.94 -8.53 -9.31
CA ILE A 6 17.00 -8.51 -8.28
C ILE A 6 16.45 -8.68 -6.85
N LEU A 7 15.14 -8.54 -6.61
CA LEU A 7 14.58 -8.46 -5.25
C LEU A 7 13.68 -9.62 -4.81
N SER A 8 13.29 -10.52 -5.69
CA SER A 8 12.38 -11.61 -5.30
C SER A 8 13.05 -12.89 -4.84
N GLY A 9 14.36 -13.06 -5.03
CA GLY A 9 15.11 -14.27 -4.63
C GLY A 9 14.58 -15.61 -5.20
N LYS A 10 13.52 -15.55 -6.01
CA LYS A 10 12.98 -16.67 -6.79
C LYS A 10 12.91 -16.21 -8.24
N ASN A 11 13.70 -16.82 -9.11
CA ASN A 11 13.43 -16.74 -10.54
C ASN A 11 11.96 -17.11 -10.76
N PRO A 12 11.13 -16.23 -11.33
CA PRO A 12 9.79 -16.63 -11.71
C PRO A 12 9.92 -17.78 -12.68
N GLN A 13 9.28 -18.91 -12.38
CA GLN A 13 9.08 -19.96 -13.38
C GLN A 13 8.29 -19.27 -14.49
N PRO A 14 8.67 -19.41 -15.76
CA PRO A 14 7.91 -18.83 -16.87
C PRO A 14 6.49 -19.39 -16.79
N GLY A 15 5.54 -18.58 -16.36
CA GLY A 15 4.14 -18.88 -16.55
C GLY A 15 3.88 -18.96 -18.05
N GLU A 16 2.87 -19.68 -18.47
CA GLU A 16 2.50 -19.77 -19.88
C GLU A 16 2.10 -18.38 -20.39
N SER A 17 3.03 -17.68 -21.06
CA SER A 17 2.73 -16.51 -21.88
C SER A 17 1.73 -16.91 -22.98
N GLY A 18 0.90 -15.99 -23.42
CA GLY A 18 -0.06 -16.22 -24.49
C GLY A 18 -1.47 -15.78 -24.13
N HIS A 19 -2.46 -16.25 -24.90
CA HIS A 19 -3.85 -15.82 -24.77
C HIS A 19 -4.48 -16.21 -23.42
N PHE A 20 -4.96 -15.20 -22.70
CA PHE A 20 -5.70 -15.34 -21.47
C PHE A 20 -6.99 -14.52 -21.53
N GLY A 21 -8.08 -15.16 -21.98
CA GLY A 21 -9.32 -14.44 -22.27
C GLY A 21 -9.15 -13.51 -23.46
N GLU A 22 -9.34 -12.23 -23.23
CA GLU A 22 -9.13 -11.16 -24.22
C GLU A 22 -7.74 -10.54 -24.18
N TYR A 23 -6.88 -10.95 -23.23
CA TYR A 23 -5.55 -10.40 -23.02
C TYR A 23 -4.46 -11.33 -23.57
N ASP A 24 -3.40 -10.75 -24.10
CA ASP A 24 -2.17 -11.45 -24.46
C ASP A 24 -1.12 -11.23 -23.36
N LEU A 25 -0.91 -12.24 -22.53
CA LEU A 25 0.10 -12.22 -21.46
C LEU A 25 1.50 -12.35 -22.07
N GLN A 26 2.41 -11.44 -21.72
CA GLN A 26 3.78 -11.40 -22.22
C GLN A 26 4.76 -12.00 -21.21
N GLU A 27 5.00 -11.29 -20.11
CA GLU A 27 5.94 -11.71 -19.07
C GLU A 27 5.40 -11.41 -17.67
N VAL A 28 5.89 -12.15 -16.67
CA VAL A 28 5.59 -11.89 -15.27
C VAL A 28 6.43 -10.72 -14.80
N VAL A 29 5.79 -9.61 -14.44
CA VAL A 29 6.45 -8.42 -13.88
C VAL A 29 6.83 -8.64 -12.42
N THR A 30 5.91 -9.25 -11.66
CA THR A 30 6.15 -9.58 -10.25
C THR A 30 5.25 -10.72 -9.81
N SER A 31 5.73 -11.51 -8.84
CA SER A 31 5.00 -12.62 -8.23
C SER A 31 4.84 -12.36 -6.73
N GLY A 32 3.60 -12.28 -6.26
CA GLY A 32 3.25 -12.10 -4.86
C GLY A 32 2.79 -13.41 -4.21
N GLY A 33 2.37 -13.35 -2.94
CA GLY A 33 1.89 -14.53 -2.20
C GLY A 33 0.57 -15.12 -2.72
N MET A 34 -0.24 -14.34 -3.44
CA MET A 34 -1.57 -14.76 -3.90
C MET A 34 -1.72 -14.75 -5.43
N ALA A 35 -0.98 -13.90 -6.12
CA ALA A 35 -1.18 -13.64 -7.53
C ALA A 35 0.12 -13.22 -8.21
N ASP A 36 0.21 -13.49 -9.51
CA ASP A 36 1.23 -12.95 -10.41
C ASP A 36 0.68 -11.72 -11.12
N ILE A 37 1.53 -10.71 -11.32
CA ILE A 37 1.22 -9.55 -12.16
C ILE A 37 1.96 -9.73 -13.49
N TRP A 38 1.20 -9.75 -14.56
CA TRP A 38 1.67 -9.91 -15.91
C TRP A 38 1.66 -8.61 -16.67
N LEU A 39 2.70 -8.33 -17.43
CA LEU A 39 2.63 -7.41 -18.55
C LEU A 39 1.76 -8.06 -19.62
N ALA A 40 0.79 -7.33 -20.13
CA ALA A 40 -0.15 -7.85 -21.12
C ALA A 40 -0.55 -6.78 -22.13
N THR A 41 -1.17 -7.22 -23.23
CA THR A 41 -1.81 -6.37 -24.22
C THR A 41 -3.30 -6.66 -24.23
N ASP A 42 -4.12 -5.61 -24.23
CA ASP A 42 -5.58 -5.70 -24.39
C ASP A 42 -6.00 -5.86 -25.87
N PRO A 43 -7.29 -6.07 -26.19
CA PRO A 43 -7.77 -6.20 -27.56
C PRO A 43 -7.50 -4.98 -28.46
N ASP A 44 -7.37 -3.79 -27.86
CA ASP A 44 -7.08 -2.54 -28.58
C ASP A 44 -5.57 -2.26 -28.69
N HIS A 45 -4.74 -3.24 -28.35
CA HIS A 45 -3.27 -3.19 -28.36
C HIS A 45 -2.65 -2.21 -27.35
N HIS A 46 -3.38 -1.84 -26.29
CA HIS A 46 -2.80 -1.06 -25.20
C HIS A 46 -2.05 -1.97 -24.22
N THR A 47 -0.97 -1.44 -23.67
CA THR A 47 -0.22 -2.13 -22.60
C THR A 47 -0.98 -2.02 -21.28
N VAL A 48 -1.26 -3.16 -20.66
CA VAL A 48 -2.00 -3.28 -19.39
C VAL A 48 -1.28 -4.22 -18.43
N ALA A 49 -1.63 -4.14 -17.15
CA ALA A 49 -1.23 -5.13 -16.16
C ALA A 49 -2.40 -6.09 -15.90
N VAL A 50 -2.14 -7.40 -16.01
CA VAL A 50 -3.11 -8.43 -15.64
C VAL A 50 -2.61 -9.15 -14.39
N ARG A 51 -3.31 -8.94 -13.28
CA ARG A 51 -3.06 -9.64 -12.02
C ARG A 51 -3.88 -10.91 -12.01
N ARG A 52 -3.23 -12.08 -11.97
CA ARG A 52 -3.86 -13.40 -12.04
C ARG A 52 -3.66 -14.16 -10.73
N LEU A 53 -4.76 -14.57 -10.10
CA LEU A 53 -4.73 -15.39 -8.88
C LEU A 53 -4.03 -16.72 -9.15
N HIS A 54 -3.13 -17.14 -8.25
CA HIS A 54 -2.42 -18.41 -8.37
C HIS A 54 -3.38 -19.61 -8.48
N SER A 55 -3.07 -20.55 -9.36
CA SER A 55 -3.93 -21.68 -9.65
C SER A 55 -4.19 -22.59 -8.45
N GLU A 56 -3.26 -22.70 -7.52
CA GLU A 56 -3.40 -23.45 -6.27
C GLU A 56 -4.43 -22.82 -5.32
N LEU A 57 -4.70 -21.52 -5.45
CA LEU A 57 -5.70 -20.81 -4.66
C LEU A 57 -7.11 -20.88 -5.27
N ARG A 58 -7.31 -21.55 -6.41
CA ARG A 58 -8.64 -21.71 -7.06
C ARG A 58 -9.70 -22.32 -6.13
N LYS A 59 -9.29 -23.18 -5.18
CA LYS A 59 -10.17 -23.84 -4.21
C LYS A 59 -10.25 -23.10 -2.87
N ASP A 60 -9.38 -22.12 -2.62
CA ASP A 60 -9.41 -21.31 -1.40
C ASP A 60 -10.50 -20.24 -1.49
N SER A 61 -11.59 -20.46 -0.75
CA SER A 61 -12.73 -19.54 -0.74
C SER A 61 -12.39 -18.18 -0.11
N LYS A 62 -11.47 -18.13 0.88
CA LYS A 62 -11.06 -16.88 1.51
C LYS A 62 -10.18 -16.06 0.57
N ALA A 63 -9.20 -16.69 -0.09
CA ALA A 63 -8.34 -16.04 -1.07
C ALA A 63 -9.18 -15.46 -2.23
N LYS A 64 -10.10 -16.25 -2.80
CA LYS A 64 -11.01 -15.78 -3.85
C LYS A 64 -11.87 -14.60 -3.41
N LYS A 65 -12.47 -14.69 -2.20
CA LYS A 65 -13.30 -13.61 -1.68
C LYS A 65 -12.50 -12.31 -1.52
N ARG A 66 -11.27 -12.38 -0.98
CA ARG A 66 -10.39 -11.22 -0.85
C ARG A 66 -10.06 -10.62 -2.22
N PHE A 67 -9.63 -11.46 -3.15
CA PHE A 67 -9.29 -11.01 -4.51
C PHE A 67 -10.45 -10.28 -5.19
N VAL A 68 -11.66 -10.89 -5.21
CA VAL A 68 -12.85 -10.28 -5.83
C VAL A 68 -13.25 -9.00 -5.11
N SER A 69 -13.27 -9.00 -3.76
CA SER A 69 -13.59 -7.80 -2.98
C SER A 69 -12.59 -6.66 -3.26
N GLY A 70 -11.30 -6.97 -3.41
CA GLY A 70 -10.28 -5.99 -3.78
C GLY A 70 -10.53 -5.39 -5.16
N CYS A 71 -10.93 -6.21 -6.15
CA CYS A 71 -11.29 -5.74 -7.48
C CYS A 71 -12.51 -4.80 -7.44
N GLU A 72 -13.58 -5.18 -6.72
CA GLU A 72 -14.81 -4.39 -6.58
C GLU A 72 -14.58 -3.06 -5.83
N ILE A 73 -13.63 -3.02 -4.89
CA ILE A 73 -13.25 -1.78 -4.19
C ILE A 73 -12.42 -0.90 -5.12
N LEU A 74 -11.42 -1.46 -5.81
CA LEU A 74 -10.62 -0.70 -6.77
C LEU A 74 -11.49 -0.05 -7.85
N GLU A 75 -12.48 -0.77 -8.40
CA GLU A 75 -13.46 -0.22 -9.35
C GLU A 75 -14.17 1.04 -8.83
N LYS A 76 -14.43 1.12 -7.52
CA LYS A 76 -15.13 2.24 -6.89
C LYS A 76 -14.23 3.43 -6.55
N VAL A 77 -12.93 3.20 -6.38
CA VAL A 77 -11.98 4.22 -5.94
C VAL A 77 -11.00 4.67 -7.03
N CYS A 78 -10.99 4.03 -8.20
CA CYS A 78 -10.02 4.29 -9.26
C CYS A 78 -10.23 5.64 -10.00
N ASP A 79 -11.29 6.38 -9.72
CA ASP A 79 -11.56 7.70 -10.28
C ASP A 79 -10.70 8.83 -9.65
N HIS A 80 -9.48 8.51 -9.22
CA HIS A 80 -8.54 9.43 -8.61
C HIS A 80 -7.14 9.34 -9.26
N PRO A 81 -6.46 10.47 -9.55
CA PRO A 81 -5.19 10.48 -10.29
C PRO A 81 -4.05 9.74 -9.58
N TYR A 82 -4.13 9.55 -8.27
CA TYR A 82 -3.10 8.90 -7.46
C TYR A 82 -3.45 7.45 -7.07
N ILE A 83 -4.48 6.86 -7.69
CA ILE A 83 -4.85 5.46 -7.53
C ILE A 83 -4.71 4.75 -8.88
N VAL A 84 -4.25 3.50 -8.85
CA VAL A 84 -4.11 2.69 -10.07
C VAL A 84 -5.46 2.54 -10.78
N GLN A 85 -5.49 2.73 -12.11
CA GLN A 85 -6.72 2.69 -12.89
C GLN A 85 -7.21 1.25 -13.03
N TYR A 86 -8.47 1.00 -12.68
CA TYR A 86 -9.16 -0.25 -12.93
C TYR A 86 -9.62 -0.33 -14.38
N LEU A 87 -9.44 -1.50 -15.03
CA LEU A 87 -9.87 -1.75 -16.41
C LEU A 87 -10.92 -2.87 -16.48
N GLY A 88 -10.89 -3.83 -15.56
CA GLY A 88 -11.85 -4.91 -15.51
C GLY A 88 -11.39 -6.05 -14.60
N HIS A 89 -12.30 -6.90 -14.21
CA HIS A 89 -11.97 -8.16 -13.53
C HIS A 89 -12.92 -9.28 -13.94
N GLY A 90 -12.51 -10.51 -13.74
CA GLY A 90 -13.33 -11.64 -14.13
C GLY A 90 -12.66 -12.99 -13.90
N LYS A 91 -13.07 -13.95 -14.73
CA LYS A 91 -12.58 -15.33 -14.63
C LYS A 91 -12.36 -15.93 -16.01
N VAL A 92 -11.14 -16.46 -16.24
CA VAL A 92 -10.75 -17.16 -17.46
C VAL A 92 -10.31 -18.57 -17.11
N LYS A 93 -10.93 -19.60 -17.68
CA LYS A 93 -10.61 -21.03 -17.46
C LYS A 93 -10.49 -21.43 -15.98
N GLY A 94 -11.20 -20.72 -15.10
CA GLY A 94 -11.19 -20.98 -13.67
C GLY A 94 -10.31 -20.06 -12.85
N ASP A 95 -9.40 -19.29 -13.45
CA ASP A 95 -8.54 -18.31 -12.78
C ASP A 95 -9.21 -16.96 -12.71
N LEU A 96 -9.22 -16.39 -11.52
CA LEU A 96 -9.61 -14.99 -11.31
C LEU A 96 -8.51 -14.05 -11.79
N PHE A 97 -8.90 -12.93 -12.37
CA PHE A 97 -8.00 -11.89 -12.80
C PHE A 97 -8.53 -10.49 -12.51
N LEU A 98 -7.62 -9.54 -12.44
CA LEU A 98 -7.84 -8.10 -12.44
C LEU A 98 -6.97 -7.50 -13.53
N ALA A 99 -7.57 -6.76 -14.46
CA ALA A 99 -6.87 -5.91 -15.42
C ALA A 99 -6.86 -4.47 -14.91
N MET A 100 -5.70 -3.82 -14.99
CA MET A 100 -5.47 -2.46 -14.51
C MET A 100 -4.41 -1.76 -15.36
N GLU A 101 -4.25 -0.44 -15.19
CA GLU A 101 -3.17 0.28 -15.86
C GLU A 101 -1.81 -0.36 -15.55
N TYR A 102 -0.95 -0.41 -16.56
CA TYR A 102 0.44 -0.82 -16.36
C TYR A 102 1.28 0.40 -15.98
N CYS A 103 1.85 0.37 -14.78
CA CYS A 103 2.75 1.39 -14.28
C CYS A 103 4.18 0.85 -14.31
N GLU A 104 5.02 1.32 -15.22
CA GLU A 104 6.44 0.99 -15.27
C GLU A 104 7.23 1.76 -14.19
N PHE A 105 6.75 1.70 -12.95
CA PHE A 105 7.32 2.42 -11.81
C PHE A 105 7.76 1.45 -10.72
N PRO A 106 8.91 1.70 -10.06
CA PRO A 106 9.25 0.99 -8.83
C PRO A 106 8.24 1.35 -7.73
N ASN A 107 8.09 0.47 -6.76
CA ASN A 107 7.37 0.83 -5.55
C ASN A 107 8.27 1.65 -4.60
N LEU A 108 7.63 2.35 -3.67
CA LEU A 108 8.31 3.21 -2.71
C LEU A 108 9.33 2.45 -1.85
N LYS A 109 9.10 1.17 -1.56
CA LYS A 109 10.04 0.32 -0.83
C LYS A 109 11.38 0.17 -1.55
N ILE A 110 11.34 0.01 -2.87
CA ILE A 110 12.54 -0.08 -3.71
C ILE A 110 13.29 1.25 -3.69
N LEU A 111 12.58 2.38 -3.81
CA LEU A 111 13.19 3.70 -3.77
C LEU A 111 13.88 3.96 -2.42
N ILE A 112 13.21 3.63 -1.31
CA ILE A 112 13.79 3.74 0.04
C ILE A 112 15.06 2.88 0.14
N SER A 113 15.01 1.61 -0.29
CA SER A 113 16.14 0.68 -0.18
C SER A 113 17.37 1.09 -0.99
N ARG A 114 17.16 1.85 -2.08
CA ARG A 114 18.22 2.37 -2.96
C ARG A 114 18.67 3.78 -2.61
N ASN A 115 18.02 4.42 -1.65
CA ASN A 115 18.18 5.84 -1.40
C ASN A 115 18.07 6.66 -2.71
N ASP A 116 16.99 6.39 -3.46
CA ASP A 116 16.80 6.90 -4.81
C ASP A 116 16.65 8.44 -4.81
N PRO A 117 17.32 9.17 -5.72
CA PRO A 117 17.24 10.63 -5.81
C PRO A 117 15.82 11.20 -5.99
N VAL A 118 14.88 10.41 -6.49
CA VAL A 118 13.46 10.78 -6.58
C VAL A 118 12.89 11.15 -5.22
N LEU A 119 13.31 10.48 -4.14
CA LEU A 119 12.87 10.80 -2.79
C LEU A 119 13.41 12.15 -2.33
N GLU A 120 14.70 12.46 -2.59
CA GLU A 120 15.28 13.75 -2.24
C GLU A 120 14.55 14.91 -2.94
N GLN A 121 14.16 14.70 -4.20
CA GLN A 121 13.56 15.75 -5.03
C GLN A 121 12.05 15.91 -4.80
N TYR A 122 11.31 14.82 -4.57
CA TYR A 122 9.83 14.83 -4.64
C TYR A 122 9.14 14.33 -3.37
N VAL A 123 9.87 14.05 -2.27
CA VAL A 123 9.24 13.45 -1.09
C VAL A 123 8.06 14.27 -0.55
N GLY A 124 8.13 15.60 -0.59
CA GLY A 124 7.02 16.46 -0.16
C GLY A 124 5.75 16.22 -0.98
N ASN A 125 5.86 16.18 -2.30
CA ASN A 125 4.74 15.88 -3.20
C ASN A 125 4.22 14.46 -2.97
N ILE A 126 5.13 13.47 -2.87
CA ILE A 126 4.76 12.07 -2.60
C ILE A 126 3.95 11.95 -1.31
N LEU A 127 4.34 12.64 -0.22
CA LEU A 127 3.60 12.64 1.05
C LEU A 127 2.16 13.15 0.88
N ILE A 128 1.99 14.26 0.15
CA ILE A 128 0.68 14.89 -0.09
C ILE A 128 -0.17 14.00 -0.99
N ASP A 129 0.35 13.62 -2.16
CA ASP A 129 -0.39 12.86 -3.17
C ASP A 129 -0.88 11.50 -2.62
N VAL A 130 -0.04 10.84 -1.81
CA VAL A 130 -0.39 9.57 -1.17
C VAL A 130 -1.43 9.77 -0.05
N ALA A 131 -1.35 10.88 0.70
CA ALA A 131 -2.37 11.21 1.69
C ALA A 131 -3.71 11.52 1.04
N GLU A 132 -3.73 12.22 -0.10
CA GLU A 132 -4.94 12.51 -0.89
C GLU A 132 -5.54 11.25 -1.52
N ALA A 133 -4.71 10.32 -2.02
CA ALA A 133 -5.19 9.03 -2.47
C ALA A 133 -5.91 8.27 -1.34
N LEU A 134 -5.34 8.29 -0.13
CA LEU A 134 -5.94 7.65 1.03
C LEU A 134 -7.21 8.38 1.51
N GLU A 135 -7.24 9.72 1.44
CA GLU A 135 -8.44 10.53 1.70
C GLU A 135 -9.57 10.12 0.77
N HIS A 136 -9.30 10.02 -0.54
CA HIS A 136 -10.28 9.59 -1.51
C HIS A 136 -10.83 8.17 -1.22
N VAL A 137 -9.96 7.21 -0.84
CA VAL A 137 -10.40 5.86 -0.43
C VAL A 137 -11.36 5.94 0.77
N HIS A 138 -11.05 6.78 1.76
CA HIS A 138 -11.91 6.99 2.93
C HIS A 138 -13.23 7.69 2.57
N ASP A 139 -13.21 8.68 1.70
CA ASP A 139 -14.41 9.40 1.22
C ASP A 139 -15.35 8.47 0.43
N LYS A 140 -14.80 7.46 -0.27
CA LYS A 140 -15.60 6.39 -0.90
C LYS A 140 -16.10 5.35 0.11
N GLY A 141 -15.82 5.52 1.41
CA GLY A 141 -16.30 4.65 2.48
C GLY A 141 -15.48 3.38 2.71
N PHE A 142 -14.20 3.36 2.30
CA PHE A 142 -13.34 2.19 2.45
C PHE A 142 -12.09 2.47 3.27
N LEU A 143 -11.55 1.44 3.94
CA LEU A 143 -10.20 1.37 4.46
C LEU A 143 -9.30 0.68 3.43
N HIS A 144 -8.08 1.17 3.26
CA HIS A 144 -7.07 0.47 2.48
C HIS A 144 -6.57 -0.79 3.22
N TYR A 145 -6.33 -0.66 4.52
CA TYR A 145 -6.02 -1.71 5.50
C TYR A 145 -4.67 -2.44 5.32
N ASP A 146 -3.97 -2.25 4.21
CA ASP A 146 -2.60 -2.75 3.95
C ASP A 146 -1.71 -1.63 3.39
N PHE A 147 -1.81 -0.44 3.99
CA PHE A 147 -1.05 0.72 3.56
C PHE A 147 0.43 0.57 3.94
N LYS A 148 1.30 0.50 2.93
CA LYS A 148 2.74 0.27 3.09
C LYS A 148 3.51 0.69 1.83
N PRO A 149 4.85 0.89 1.90
CA PRO A 149 5.65 1.33 0.75
C PRO A 149 5.57 0.41 -0.47
N GLU A 150 5.36 -0.89 -0.27
CA GLU A 150 5.23 -1.87 -1.35
C GLU A 150 4.01 -1.61 -2.25
N ASN A 151 2.96 -0.98 -1.70
CA ASN A 151 1.69 -0.70 -2.37
C ASN A 151 1.59 0.73 -2.94
N ILE A 152 2.70 1.46 -2.99
CA ILE A 152 2.80 2.80 -3.54
C ILE A 152 3.83 2.78 -4.68
N LEU A 153 3.37 2.91 -5.91
CA LEU A 153 4.25 3.03 -7.08
C LEU A 153 4.62 4.50 -7.27
N VAL A 154 5.88 4.77 -7.62
CA VAL A 154 6.37 6.15 -7.77
C VAL A 154 7.20 6.28 -9.04
N SER A 155 6.79 7.20 -9.92
CA SER A 155 7.49 7.49 -11.16
C SER A 155 8.77 8.30 -10.93
N ARG A 156 9.61 8.40 -11.96
CA ARG A 156 10.82 9.24 -11.95
C ARG A 156 10.53 10.73 -11.73
N ASN A 157 9.29 11.17 -11.98
CA ASN A 157 8.85 12.56 -11.78
C ASN A 157 8.07 12.75 -10.49
N GLY A 158 8.10 11.78 -9.57
CA GLY A 158 7.42 11.82 -8.28
C GLY A 158 5.92 11.54 -8.32
N ASN A 159 5.31 11.26 -9.49
CA ASN A 159 3.89 10.90 -9.55
C ASN A 159 3.66 9.54 -8.87
N VAL A 160 2.60 9.43 -8.09
CA VAL A 160 2.27 8.23 -7.32
C VAL A 160 1.09 7.46 -7.89
N ARG A 161 1.04 6.16 -7.58
CA ARG A 161 -0.13 5.29 -7.74
C ARG A 161 -0.25 4.37 -6.53
N LEU A 162 -1.34 4.56 -5.78
CA LEU A 162 -1.72 3.63 -4.71
C LEU A 162 -2.36 2.39 -5.35
N CYS A 163 -1.95 1.21 -4.93
CA CYS A 163 -2.40 -0.08 -5.48
C CYS A 163 -2.60 -1.13 -4.39
N ASP A 164 -3.06 -2.32 -4.77
CA ASP A 164 -3.31 -3.50 -3.94
C ASP A 164 -4.40 -3.32 -2.86
N PHE A 165 -5.64 -3.48 -3.30
CA PHE A 165 -6.84 -3.37 -2.45
C PHE A 165 -7.36 -4.70 -1.91
N ASP A 166 -6.59 -5.79 -1.94
CA ASP A 166 -7.02 -7.13 -1.51
C ASP A 166 -7.46 -7.21 -0.05
N LEU A 167 -6.88 -6.39 0.81
CA LEU A 167 -7.23 -6.32 2.22
C LEU A 167 -8.20 -5.19 2.54
N SER A 168 -8.51 -4.35 1.55
CA SER A 168 -9.43 -3.23 1.70
C SER A 168 -10.83 -3.69 2.08
N ARG A 169 -11.54 -2.85 2.81
CA ARG A 169 -12.86 -3.15 3.36
C ARG A 169 -13.67 -1.89 3.64
N PRO A 170 -15.01 -1.98 3.72
CA PRO A 170 -15.82 -0.85 4.15
C PRO A 170 -15.38 -0.31 5.51
N ILE A 171 -15.42 1.02 5.68
CA ILE A 171 -15.27 1.66 6.99
C ILE A 171 -16.45 1.22 7.86
N PRO A 172 -16.21 0.66 9.06
CA PRO A 172 -17.30 0.28 9.95
C PRO A 172 -18.01 1.53 10.50
N GLU A 173 -19.34 1.52 10.57
CA GLU A 173 -20.13 2.63 11.14
C GLU A 173 -19.75 2.95 12.60
N THR A 174 -19.36 1.95 13.33
CA THR A 174 -18.77 2.05 14.68
C THR A 174 -17.51 1.20 14.74
N PRO A 175 -16.52 1.56 15.58
CA PRO A 175 -15.30 0.78 15.72
C PRO A 175 -15.63 -0.70 15.98
N THR A 176 -15.11 -1.59 15.13
CA THR A 176 -15.49 -3.01 15.09
C THR A 176 -14.26 -3.91 15.10
N LYS A 177 -14.35 -5.03 15.84
CA LYS A 177 -13.31 -6.07 15.81
C LYS A 177 -13.36 -6.84 14.50
N MET A 178 -12.19 -7.01 13.88
CA MET A 178 -12.07 -7.82 12.67
C MET A 178 -11.82 -9.29 13.02
N PRO A 179 -12.40 -10.24 12.24
CA PRO A 179 -12.24 -11.67 12.48
C PRO A 179 -10.82 -12.16 12.22
N ASP A 180 -10.07 -11.46 11.37
CA ASP A 180 -8.68 -11.73 11.05
C ASP A 180 -7.93 -10.42 10.81
N ASN A 181 -6.60 -10.44 11.01
CA ASN A 181 -5.70 -9.31 10.77
C ASN A 181 -4.57 -9.75 9.85
N PRO A 182 -4.86 -9.96 8.56
CA PRO A 182 -3.82 -10.21 7.56
C PRO A 182 -3.04 -8.91 7.28
N GLY A 183 -1.79 -9.05 6.84
CA GLY A 183 -0.94 -7.92 6.46
C GLY A 183 0.44 -8.02 7.08
N THR A 184 1.23 -6.97 6.94
CA THR A 184 2.62 -6.91 7.39
C THR A 184 2.71 -6.25 8.77
N PRO A 185 3.03 -6.98 9.86
CA PRO A 185 2.90 -6.49 11.23
C PRO A 185 3.58 -5.15 11.52
N VAL A 186 4.73 -4.86 10.89
CA VAL A 186 5.51 -3.65 11.14
C VAL A 186 4.80 -2.35 10.71
N TYR A 187 3.80 -2.42 9.83
CA TYR A 187 2.96 -1.28 9.42
C TYR A 187 1.60 -1.26 10.11
N MET A 188 1.23 -2.36 10.80
CA MET A 188 -0.08 -2.48 11.44
C MET A 188 -0.19 -1.57 12.67
N ALA A 189 -1.37 -0.99 12.82
CA ALA A 189 -1.73 -0.23 14.01
C ALA A 189 -1.82 -1.10 15.26
N PRO A 190 -1.60 -0.55 16.48
CA PRO A 190 -1.67 -1.29 17.73
C PRO A 190 -3.00 -2.01 17.93
N GLU A 191 -4.12 -1.41 17.54
CA GLU A 191 -5.46 -2.02 17.61
C GLU A 191 -5.60 -3.24 16.69
N GLN A 192 -4.98 -3.24 15.50
CA GLN A 192 -4.94 -4.42 14.62
C GLN A 192 -4.14 -5.55 15.29
N LEU A 193 -2.92 -5.24 15.78
CA LEU A 193 -2.05 -6.23 16.44
C LEU A 193 -2.67 -6.82 17.70
N ARG A 194 -3.55 -6.06 18.37
CA ARG A 194 -4.26 -6.48 19.60
C ARG A 194 -5.61 -7.14 19.32
N GLY A 195 -6.06 -7.24 18.06
CA GLY A 195 -7.39 -7.73 17.71
C GLY A 195 -8.50 -6.90 18.35
N ARG A 196 -8.32 -5.58 18.45
CA ARG A 196 -9.31 -4.63 18.97
C ARG A 196 -10.17 -4.04 17.86
N GLU A 197 -11.09 -3.19 18.24
CA GLU A 197 -11.93 -2.43 17.34
C GLU A 197 -11.10 -1.47 16.50
N ILE A 198 -11.41 -1.37 15.20
CA ILE A 198 -10.74 -0.55 14.22
C ILE A 198 -11.70 0.46 13.58
N ASP A 199 -11.15 1.55 13.05
CA ASP A 199 -11.80 2.52 12.16
C ASP A 199 -10.76 3.13 11.19
N GLN A 200 -11.10 4.25 10.54
CA GLN A 200 -10.22 4.93 9.55
C GLN A 200 -8.86 5.37 10.13
N ARG A 201 -8.75 5.55 11.44
CA ARG A 201 -7.49 5.92 12.11
C ARG A 201 -6.44 4.81 12.09
N THR A 202 -6.85 3.60 11.75
CA THR A 202 -5.95 2.46 11.50
C THR A 202 -5.06 2.73 10.28
N ASP A 203 -5.64 3.20 9.17
CA ASP A 203 -4.86 3.58 7.97
C ASP A 203 -3.98 4.81 8.21
N ILE A 204 -4.43 5.77 9.03
CA ILE A 204 -3.63 6.93 9.42
C ILE A 204 -2.35 6.50 10.16
N PHE A 205 -2.44 5.47 11.01
CA PHE A 205 -1.24 4.91 11.65
C PHE A 205 -0.29 4.30 10.62
N SER A 206 -0.80 3.46 9.72
CA SER A 206 0.00 2.82 8.68
C SER A 206 0.64 3.83 7.71
N PHE A 207 -0.09 4.93 7.39
CA PHE A 207 0.46 6.09 6.69
C PHE A 207 1.65 6.68 7.46
N GLY A 208 1.50 6.97 8.75
CA GLY A 208 2.56 7.53 9.57
C GLY A 208 3.82 6.65 9.62
N VAL A 209 3.66 5.32 9.75
CA VAL A 209 4.77 4.36 9.71
C VAL A 209 5.47 4.37 8.35
N THR A 210 4.68 4.38 7.26
CA THR A 210 5.20 4.41 5.88
C THR A 210 6.00 5.69 5.62
N MET A 211 5.46 6.83 6.03
CA MET A 211 6.14 8.12 5.82
C MET A 211 7.37 8.29 6.72
N TYR A 212 7.33 7.76 7.96
CA TYR A 212 8.53 7.68 8.80
C TYR A 212 9.64 6.93 8.07
N GLU A 213 9.35 5.73 7.54
CA GLU A 213 10.32 4.92 6.81
C GLU A 213 10.82 5.62 5.54
N THR A 214 9.94 6.31 4.82
CA THR A 214 10.29 7.06 3.60
C THR A 214 11.30 8.17 3.88
N LEU A 215 11.13 8.90 4.98
CA LEU A 215 11.95 10.06 5.33
C LEU A 215 13.25 9.71 6.06
N THR A 216 13.31 8.54 6.73
CA THR A 216 14.45 8.16 7.55
C THR A 216 15.23 6.96 7.01
N GLY A 217 14.68 6.23 6.04
CA GLY A 217 15.20 4.94 5.56
C GLY A 217 15.04 3.80 6.57
N GLN A 218 14.42 4.04 7.73
CA GLN A 218 14.27 3.07 8.81
C GLN A 218 12.81 2.96 9.25
N LYS A 219 12.41 1.77 9.71
CA LYS A 219 11.09 1.58 10.30
C LYS A 219 11.07 2.08 11.74
N PRO A 220 9.99 2.73 12.20
CA PRO A 220 9.88 3.18 13.60
C PRO A 220 9.77 2.02 14.58
N PHE A 221 9.20 0.91 14.13
CA PHE A 221 9.01 -0.31 14.92
C PHE A 221 9.47 -1.52 14.11
N ASN A 222 10.24 -2.39 14.72
CA ASN A 222 10.79 -3.58 14.10
C ASN A 222 10.39 -4.83 14.91
N GLY A 223 10.33 -5.98 14.26
CA GLY A 223 10.01 -7.25 14.89
C GLY A 223 9.64 -8.30 13.87
N ASN A 224 9.90 -9.55 14.21
CA ASN A 224 9.55 -10.70 13.36
C ASN A 224 8.14 -11.23 13.65
N THR A 225 7.53 -10.78 14.74
CA THR A 225 6.19 -11.19 15.17
C THR A 225 5.34 -9.99 15.54
N SER A 226 4.02 -10.13 15.42
CA SER A 226 3.04 -9.11 15.85
C SER A 226 3.23 -8.71 17.31
N ARG A 227 3.64 -9.66 18.18
CA ARG A 227 3.89 -9.41 19.59
C ARG A 227 5.11 -8.50 19.83
N GLU A 228 6.19 -8.74 19.10
CA GLU A 228 7.42 -7.92 19.19
C GLU A 228 7.16 -6.49 18.70
N VAL A 229 6.48 -6.34 17.56
CA VAL A 229 6.11 -5.02 17.02
C VAL A 229 5.21 -4.28 18.02
N LEU A 230 4.19 -4.93 18.55
CA LEU A 230 3.28 -4.33 19.53
C LEU A 230 4.02 -3.91 20.83
N MET A 231 4.99 -4.68 21.27
CA MET A 231 5.81 -4.34 22.43
C MET A 231 6.60 -3.04 22.15
N GLN A 232 7.23 -2.91 20.99
CA GLN A 232 7.98 -1.71 20.63
C GLN A 232 7.07 -0.49 20.47
N GLN A 233 5.89 -0.65 19.89
CA GLN A 233 4.88 0.41 19.82
C GLN A 233 4.45 0.90 21.21
N LYS A 234 4.34 0.00 22.18
CA LYS A 234 3.97 0.32 23.58
C LYS A 234 5.12 0.97 24.35
N GLU A 235 6.34 0.46 24.18
CA GLU A 235 7.54 0.90 24.91
C GLU A 235 8.39 1.87 24.06
N ARG A 236 7.75 2.86 23.42
CA ARG A 236 8.38 3.81 22.50
C ARG A 236 9.62 4.49 23.08
N SER A 237 9.60 4.89 24.33
CA SER A 237 10.73 5.55 24.99
C SER A 237 12.03 4.74 24.94
N ARG A 238 11.95 3.43 24.72
CA ARG A 238 13.10 2.52 24.69
C ARG A 238 13.58 2.20 23.27
N PHE A 239 12.67 2.15 22.30
CA PHE A 239 12.94 1.60 20.96
C PHE A 239 12.80 2.62 19.83
N PHE A 240 12.26 3.79 20.12
CA PHE A 240 11.85 4.74 19.09
C PHE A 240 12.79 5.94 19.03
N ALA A 241 13.36 6.17 17.84
CA ALA A 241 14.02 7.45 17.51
C ALA A 241 13.01 8.40 16.85
N LYS A 242 13.10 9.71 17.14
CA LYS A 242 12.29 10.68 16.39
C LYS A 242 12.80 10.79 14.94
N PRO A 243 11.95 11.12 13.96
CA PRO A 243 12.39 11.29 12.57
C PRO A 243 13.61 12.20 12.42
N ARG A 244 13.63 13.35 13.11
CA ARG A 244 14.75 14.34 13.03
C ARG A 244 16.01 13.90 13.75
N ASP A 245 15.94 12.95 14.67
CA ASP A 245 17.14 12.35 15.27
C ASP A 245 17.93 11.54 14.22
N LEU A 246 17.22 10.99 13.22
CA LEU A 246 17.77 10.19 12.12
C LEU A 246 18.06 11.03 10.87
N ASN A 247 17.20 12.00 10.57
CA ASN A 247 17.31 12.89 9.43
C ASN A 247 16.96 14.34 9.82
N PRO A 248 17.92 15.16 10.23
CA PRO A 248 17.70 16.54 10.67
C PRO A 248 17.11 17.48 9.59
N SER A 249 17.13 17.10 8.30
CA SER A 249 16.55 17.89 7.22
C SER A 249 15.02 17.87 7.19
N ILE A 250 14.39 16.97 7.94
CA ILE A 250 12.92 16.87 8.04
C ILE A 250 12.39 18.14 8.73
N PRO A 251 11.41 18.87 8.12
CA PRO A 251 10.78 20.01 8.78
C PRO A 251 10.11 19.60 10.11
N GLU A 252 10.16 20.49 11.11
CA GLU A 252 9.56 20.22 12.43
C GLU A 252 8.06 19.91 12.36
N ASP A 253 7.34 20.64 11.51
CA ASP A 253 5.91 20.38 11.31
C ASP A 253 5.63 19.01 10.69
N VAL A 254 6.45 18.55 9.75
CA VAL A 254 6.32 17.21 9.15
C VAL A 254 6.61 16.13 10.19
N GLU A 255 7.66 16.29 11.01
CA GLU A 255 7.92 15.38 12.12
C GLU A 255 6.72 15.29 13.06
N ARG A 256 6.20 16.45 13.50
CA ARG A 256 5.04 16.52 14.40
C ARG A 256 3.82 15.79 13.82
N ILE A 257 3.55 15.96 12.53
CA ILE A 257 2.44 15.30 11.83
C ILE A 257 2.63 13.77 11.86
N ILE A 258 3.81 13.29 11.48
CA ILE A 258 4.10 11.85 11.47
C ILE A 258 4.00 11.25 12.86
N LEU A 259 4.57 11.92 13.88
CA LEU A 259 4.50 11.47 15.27
C LEU A 259 3.06 11.36 15.77
N LYS A 260 2.18 12.29 15.38
CA LYS A 260 0.75 12.25 15.69
C LYS A 260 0.04 11.09 14.99
N CYS A 261 0.38 10.79 13.73
CA CYS A 261 -0.18 9.64 13.02
C CYS A 261 0.11 8.32 13.73
N ILE A 262 1.35 8.14 14.22
CA ILE A 262 1.79 6.88 14.85
C ILE A 262 1.55 6.83 16.36
N GLU A 263 0.70 7.69 16.92
CA GLU A 263 0.31 7.59 18.33
C GLU A 263 -0.29 6.22 18.67
N PHE A 264 0.12 5.67 19.82
CA PHE A 264 -0.31 4.35 20.25
C PHE A 264 -1.81 4.27 20.48
N GLU A 265 -2.35 5.25 21.23
CA GLU A 265 -3.78 5.36 21.46
C GLU A 265 -4.45 6.06 20.26
N MET A 266 -5.43 5.39 19.68
CA MET A 266 -6.14 5.83 18.48
C MET A 266 -6.73 7.25 18.60
N ASN A 267 -7.23 7.61 19.79
CA ASN A 267 -7.84 8.92 20.05
C ASN A 267 -6.83 10.09 20.02
N ASN A 268 -5.53 9.81 20.08
CA ASN A 268 -4.49 10.84 20.00
C ASN A 268 -4.06 11.12 18.57
N ARG A 269 -4.50 10.31 17.59
CA ARG A 269 -4.26 10.51 16.15
C ARG A 269 -5.21 11.54 15.57
N TYR A 270 -5.05 11.83 14.28
CA TYR A 270 -6.06 12.57 13.51
C TYR A 270 -7.37 11.78 13.49
N PRO A 271 -8.54 12.43 13.73
CA PRO A 271 -9.82 11.74 13.69
C PRO A 271 -10.21 11.30 12.27
N TYR A 272 -9.82 12.10 11.26
CA TYR A 272 -10.05 11.85 9.85
C TYR A 272 -8.83 12.26 9.04
N ILE A 273 -8.67 11.65 7.86
CA ILE A 273 -7.52 11.86 6.98
C ILE A 273 -7.43 13.29 6.43
N ASN A 274 -8.57 13.97 6.20
CA ASN A 274 -8.61 15.34 5.70
C ASN A 274 -7.88 16.35 6.61
N TYR A 275 -7.89 16.14 7.92
CA TYR A 275 -7.10 16.98 8.85
C TYR A 275 -5.59 16.75 8.65
N LEU A 276 -5.20 15.50 8.38
CA LEU A 276 -3.81 15.17 8.04
C LEU A 276 -3.38 15.85 6.75
N VAL A 277 -4.18 15.74 5.68
CA VAL A 277 -3.91 16.35 4.36
C VAL A 277 -3.75 17.87 4.49
N ALA A 278 -4.68 18.52 5.21
CA ALA A 278 -4.63 19.96 5.42
C ALA A 278 -3.36 20.41 6.19
N GLU A 279 -2.95 19.65 7.23
CA GLU A 279 -1.71 19.96 7.96
C GLU A 279 -0.46 19.70 7.11
N LEU A 280 -0.44 18.63 6.30
CA LEU A 280 0.69 18.34 5.39
C LEU A 280 0.86 19.44 4.34
N ARG A 281 -0.22 19.86 3.67
CA ARG A 281 -0.18 20.96 2.70
C ARG A 281 0.37 22.23 3.32
N LYS A 282 -0.10 22.58 4.53
CA LYS A 282 0.40 23.75 5.26
C LYS A 282 1.88 23.62 5.62
N ALA A 283 2.32 22.45 6.08
CA ALA A 283 3.71 22.20 6.49
C ALA A 283 4.70 22.22 5.32
N LEU A 284 4.25 21.87 4.13
CA LEU A 284 5.04 21.79 2.90
C LEU A 284 4.81 23.00 1.96
N TYR A 285 4.02 24.00 2.40
CA TYR A 285 3.74 25.26 1.66
C TYR A 285 3.10 25.03 0.27
N VAL A 286 2.20 24.06 0.13
CA VAL A 286 1.49 23.74 -1.13
C VAL A 286 -0.01 24.10 -1.01
#